data_f716fbeb049a0973ef0c7664dfc10769
#
_entry.id   f716fbeb049a0973ef0c7664dfc10769
#
_cell.length_a   1.000
_cell.length_b   1.000
_cell.length_c   1.000
_cell.angle_alpha   90.00
_cell.angle_beta   90.00
_cell.angle_gamma   90.00
#
_symmetry.space_group_name_H-M   'P 1'
#
loop_
_entity.id
_entity.type
_entity.pdbx_description
1 polymer ?
#
loop_
_entity_poly.entity_id
_entity_poly.type
_entity_poly.pdbx_seq_one_letter_code
_entity_poly.pdbx_strand_id
1 'polypeptide(L)'
;MTRIADLPTPALLLDLDALEENLGRMAARARSLGVALRPHIKTHKCIEIGERQRALGVAGLTVSTLYEARVFADHGFNDLTWAFPVILNRIPEAAALADRITLHLVVDTAEAVAALQQTGHHFRVFLKLDCGYHRAGMDPQSDVALEVAGTIAGSRTLTFDGILTHSGHSYHGRSPAEICGIAEQERSVMADFAARLREVGIKVPNVSVGSTPAMSQAVKLDGITEARPGNYAFYDYTQVVLGACAPRDCAVTVLASVVSAQAGNNHAVIDAGALSLSKDVGSEFAPQKSMGEIFADYAAGTLHQDLRVSSVSQEHGVVSGPLPVGALVRILPNHSCLTAAQFDEYVVVRGDDVVDRWKIWRGRD
;
A
#
# COMPACT_ATOMS: atom_id res chain seq x y z
N MET A 1 14.04 -19.21 -23.13
CA MET A 1 13.39 -18.37 -22.11
C MET A 1 12.03 -17.97 -22.66
N THR A 2 10.98 -18.01 -21.86
CA THR A 2 9.64 -17.53 -22.27
C THR A 2 9.68 -16.01 -22.35
N ARG A 3 9.09 -15.44 -23.39
CA ARG A 3 9.02 -13.98 -23.57
C ARG A 3 7.62 -13.46 -23.19
N ILE A 4 7.52 -12.18 -22.91
CA ILE A 4 6.22 -11.53 -22.64
C ILE A 4 5.23 -11.80 -23.78
N ALA A 5 5.69 -11.79 -25.05
CA ALA A 5 4.85 -12.03 -26.23
C ALA A 5 4.26 -13.46 -26.30
N ASP A 6 4.82 -14.42 -25.57
CA ASP A 6 4.38 -15.81 -25.54
C ASP A 6 3.43 -16.11 -24.38
N LEU A 7 3.13 -15.14 -23.53
CA LEU A 7 2.30 -15.33 -22.34
C LEU A 7 0.81 -15.42 -22.70
N PRO A 8 0.07 -16.30 -22.02
CA PRO A 8 -1.39 -16.20 -22.03
C PRO A 8 -1.84 -14.91 -21.36
N THR A 9 -2.86 -14.27 -21.92
CA THR A 9 -3.45 -13.04 -21.39
C THR A 9 -4.83 -13.31 -20.74
N PRO A 10 -5.28 -12.50 -19.78
CA PRO A 10 -4.52 -11.40 -19.17
C PRO A 10 -3.43 -11.90 -18.22
N ALA A 11 -2.30 -11.21 -18.15
CA ALA A 11 -1.21 -11.54 -17.24
C ALA A 11 -0.74 -10.31 -16.45
N LEU A 12 -0.44 -10.50 -15.15
CA LEU A 12 0.12 -9.45 -14.30
C LEU A 12 1.64 -9.50 -14.38
N LEU A 13 2.22 -8.53 -15.07
CA LEU A 13 3.67 -8.40 -15.19
C LEU A 13 4.24 -7.61 -14.02
N LEU A 14 5.35 -8.09 -13.47
CA LEU A 14 6.16 -7.37 -12.48
C LEU A 14 7.57 -7.15 -13.05
N ASP A 15 7.90 -5.92 -13.35
CA ASP A 15 9.23 -5.51 -13.74
C ASP A 15 10.15 -5.54 -12.52
N LEU A 16 11.13 -6.45 -12.54
CA LEU A 16 12.02 -6.69 -11.40
C LEU A 16 12.98 -5.52 -11.18
N ASP A 17 13.48 -4.91 -12.25
CA ASP A 17 14.43 -3.82 -12.14
C ASP A 17 13.74 -2.56 -11.58
N ALA A 18 12.55 -2.22 -12.06
CA ALA A 18 11.74 -1.13 -11.52
C ALA A 18 11.34 -1.38 -10.06
N LEU A 19 10.98 -2.61 -9.70
CA LEU A 19 10.70 -2.98 -8.31
C LEU A 19 11.92 -2.75 -7.41
N GLU A 20 13.08 -3.29 -7.77
CA GLU A 20 14.31 -3.20 -6.97
C GLU A 20 14.77 -1.74 -6.81
N GLU A 21 14.64 -0.92 -7.85
CA GLU A 21 14.90 0.52 -7.79
C GLU A 21 13.94 1.25 -6.85
N ASN A 22 12.63 0.95 -6.91
CA ASN A 22 11.62 1.54 -6.05
C ASN A 22 11.87 1.19 -4.57
N LEU A 23 12.17 -0.07 -4.28
CA LEU A 23 12.48 -0.52 -2.91
C LEU A 23 13.71 0.19 -2.36
N GLY A 24 14.79 0.27 -3.15
CA GLY A 24 16.02 0.94 -2.78
C GLY A 24 15.84 2.45 -2.56
N ARG A 25 15.09 3.12 -3.44
CA ARG A 25 14.78 4.55 -3.37
C ARG A 25 14.01 4.91 -2.12
N MET A 26 12.96 4.16 -1.76
CA MET A 26 12.18 4.42 -0.55
C MET A 26 12.99 4.13 0.73
N ALA A 27 13.80 3.07 0.74
CA ALA A 27 14.68 2.79 1.87
C ALA A 27 15.72 3.91 2.07
N ALA A 28 16.32 4.42 1.00
CA ALA A 28 17.23 5.57 1.06
C ALA A 28 16.49 6.84 1.54
N ARG A 29 15.26 7.04 1.07
CA ARG A 29 14.40 8.17 1.47
C ARG A 29 14.10 8.14 2.98
N ALA A 30 13.70 7.00 3.52
CA ALA A 30 13.44 6.85 4.96
C ALA A 30 14.70 7.16 5.79
N ARG A 31 15.86 6.63 5.38
CA ARG A 31 17.15 6.95 6.02
C ARG A 31 17.47 8.44 5.98
N SER A 32 17.25 9.11 4.84
CA SER A 32 17.52 10.56 4.71
C SER A 32 16.61 11.42 5.58
N LEU A 33 15.40 10.94 5.91
CA LEU A 33 14.46 11.59 6.80
C LEU A 33 14.62 11.16 8.27
N GLY A 34 15.60 10.29 8.59
CA GLY A 34 15.89 9.85 9.95
C GLY A 34 14.84 8.93 10.56
N VAL A 35 14.03 8.22 9.76
CA VAL A 35 12.98 7.33 10.24
C VAL A 35 13.21 5.89 9.82
N ALA A 36 12.73 4.94 10.61
CA ALA A 36 12.68 3.54 10.24
C ALA A 36 11.59 3.31 9.16
N LEU A 37 11.87 2.41 8.21
CA LEU A 37 10.88 1.99 7.22
C LEU A 37 10.21 0.70 7.70
N ARG A 38 8.87 0.68 7.75
CA ARG A 38 8.02 -0.47 8.05
C ARG A 38 6.98 -0.65 6.95
N PRO A 39 7.36 -1.15 5.78
CA PRO A 39 6.52 -1.14 4.58
C PRO A 39 5.18 -1.85 4.78
N HIS A 40 4.14 -1.35 4.11
CA HIS A 40 2.84 -2.02 4.10
C HIS A 40 2.74 -3.02 2.95
N ILE A 41 2.66 -4.32 3.27
CA ILE A 41 2.68 -5.41 2.29
C ILE A 41 1.34 -5.63 1.58
N LYS A 42 0.25 -4.96 2.00
CA LYS A 42 -1.07 -5.10 1.36
C LYS A 42 -1.05 -4.84 -0.15
N THR A 43 -0.06 -4.07 -0.61
CA THR A 43 0.13 -3.75 -2.02
C THR A 43 0.53 -4.98 -2.82
N HIS A 44 1.49 -5.75 -2.30
CA HIS A 44 2.08 -6.86 -3.06
C HIS A 44 1.70 -8.25 -2.53
N LYS A 45 1.50 -8.43 -1.23
CA LYS A 45 1.14 -9.73 -0.61
C LYS A 45 2.03 -10.89 -1.07
N CYS A 46 3.32 -10.62 -1.26
CA CYS A 46 4.30 -11.50 -1.88
C CYS A 46 5.52 -11.64 -0.97
N ILE A 47 5.91 -12.87 -0.71
CA ILE A 47 7.01 -13.19 0.21
C ILE A 47 8.35 -12.72 -0.38
N GLU A 48 8.59 -12.96 -1.66
CA GLU A 48 9.83 -12.61 -2.35
C GLU A 48 10.09 -11.09 -2.34
N ILE A 49 9.03 -10.28 -2.36
CA ILE A 49 9.12 -8.82 -2.20
C ILE A 49 9.42 -8.45 -0.75
N GLY A 50 8.74 -9.11 0.20
CA GLY A 50 9.01 -8.94 1.64
C GLY A 50 10.47 -9.24 1.99
N GLU A 51 11.06 -10.29 1.40
CA GLU A 51 12.47 -10.66 1.57
C GLU A 51 13.42 -9.55 1.06
N ARG A 52 13.12 -8.98 -0.09
CA ARG A 52 13.89 -7.84 -0.62
C ARG A 52 13.80 -6.62 0.29
N GLN A 53 12.60 -6.32 0.82
CA GLN A 53 12.43 -5.25 1.81
C GLN A 53 13.24 -5.54 3.07
N ARG A 54 13.21 -6.78 3.60
CA ARG A 54 14.01 -7.19 4.75
C ARG A 54 15.52 -7.02 4.51
N ALA A 55 16.00 -7.38 3.33
CA ALA A 55 17.40 -7.20 2.95
C ALA A 55 17.85 -5.73 2.91
N LEU A 56 16.91 -4.79 2.73
CA LEU A 56 17.17 -3.34 2.80
C LEU A 56 17.15 -2.77 4.22
N GLY A 57 16.95 -3.60 5.24
CA GLY A 57 17.03 -3.21 6.66
C GLY A 57 15.76 -2.55 7.18
N VAL A 58 14.57 -2.98 6.73
CA VAL A 58 13.30 -2.49 7.29
C VAL A 58 13.13 -2.95 8.75
N ALA A 59 12.45 -2.14 9.57
CA ALA A 59 12.25 -2.38 11.00
C ALA A 59 11.28 -3.54 11.29
N GLY A 60 10.46 -3.93 10.32
CA GLY A 60 9.40 -4.92 10.35
C GLY A 60 8.45 -4.65 9.20
N LEU A 61 7.32 -5.35 9.13
CA LEU A 61 6.33 -5.16 8.07
C LEU A 61 4.97 -4.74 8.63
N THR A 62 4.18 -4.11 7.79
CA THR A 62 2.80 -3.75 8.10
C THR A 62 1.85 -4.58 7.26
N VAL A 63 0.82 -5.13 7.89
CA VAL A 63 -0.21 -5.98 7.27
C VAL A 63 -1.61 -5.39 7.45
N SER A 64 -2.54 -5.76 6.58
CA SER A 64 -3.96 -5.35 6.66
C SER A 64 -4.84 -6.37 7.34
N THR A 65 -4.47 -7.66 7.29
CA THR A 65 -5.30 -8.77 7.77
C THR A 65 -4.46 -9.75 8.59
N LEU A 66 -5.13 -10.52 9.46
CA LEU A 66 -4.46 -11.60 10.20
C LEU A 66 -4.02 -12.74 9.27
N TYR A 67 -4.71 -12.95 8.14
CA TYR A 67 -4.24 -13.87 7.10
C TYR A 67 -2.85 -13.46 6.58
N GLU A 68 -2.68 -12.18 6.19
CA GLU A 68 -1.37 -11.66 5.77
C GLU A 68 -0.34 -11.85 6.89
N ALA A 69 -0.70 -11.55 8.15
CA ALA A 69 0.20 -11.72 9.30
C ALA A 69 0.64 -13.18 9.46
N ARG A 70 -0.31 -14.14 9.40
CA ARG A 70 -0.02 -15.57 9.52
C ARG A 70 0.90 -16.05 8.40
N VAL A 71 0.58 -15.72 7.15
CA VAL A 71 1.39 -16.11 5.99
C VAL A 71 2.82 -15.60 6.12
N PHE A 72 3.00 -14.32 6.46
CA PHE A 72 4.35 -13.76 6.60
C PHE A 72 5.08 -14.33 7.83
N ALA A 73 4.38 -14.57 8.95
CA ALA A 73 4.96 -15.24 10.11
C ALA A 73 5.44 -16.66 9.78
N ASP A 74 4.65 -17.42 9.02
CA ASP A 74 5.02 -18.78 8.57
C ASP A 74 6.26 -18.79 7.65
N HIS A 75 6.59 -17.63 7.05
CA HIS A 75 7.80 -17.43 6.24
C HIS A 75 8.90 -16.65 6.98
N GLY A 76 8.85 -16.61 8.33
CA GLY A 76 9.94 -16.10 9.16
C GLY A 76 9.98 -14.58 9.32
N PHE A 77 8.89 -13.87 9.09
CA PHE A 77 8.75 -12.47 9.43
C PHE A 77 8.19 -12.34 10.85
N ASN A 78 9.03 -11.96 11.81
CA ASN A 78 8.73 -12.05 13.24
C ASN A 78 8.35 -10.71 13.89
N ASP A 79 8.28 -9.62 13.13
CA ASP A 79 7.88 -8.30 13.61
C ASP A 79 6.87 -7.69 12.63
N LEU A 80 5.58 -7.73 13.02
CA LEU A 80 4.46 -7.35 12.16
C LEU A 80 3.52 -6.38 12.87
N THR A 81 3.09 -5.33 12.17
CA THR A 81 2.03 -4.43 12.63
C THR A 81 0.74 -4.72 11.86
N TRP A 82 -0.30 -5.19 12.54
CA TRP A 82 -1.63 -5.26 11.97
C TRP A 82 -2.28 -3.88 12.01
N ALA A 83 -2.08 -3.07 10.97
CA ALA A 83 -2.50 -1.66 10.89
C ALA A 83 -3.98 -1.48 10.53
N PHE A 84 -4.84 -2.29 11.13
CA PHE A 84 -6.29 -2.18 11.09
C PHE A 84 -6.78 -2.11 12.55
N PRO A 85 -7.78 -1.26 12.91
CA PRO A 85 -8.35 -1.30 14.25
C PRO A 85 -8.77 -2.71 14.62
N VAL A 86 -8.43 -3.15 15.81
CA VAL A 86 -8.68 -4.53 16.28
C VAL A 86 -10.13 -4.94 16.04
N ILE A 87 -10.29 -6.05 15.34
CA ILE A 87 -11.60 -6.66 15.12
C ILE A 87 -11.88 -7.59 16.31
N LEU A 88 -12.85 -7.24 17.16
CA LEU A 88 -13.06 -7.87 18.47
C LEU A 88 -13.26 -9.39 18.39
N ASN A 89 -14.01 -9.89 17.41
CA ASN A 89 -14.23 -11.33 17.21
C ASN A 89 -13.01 -12.08 16.64
N ARG A 90 -11.91 -11.36 16.31
CA ARG A 90 -10.65 -11.93 15.84
C ARG A 90 -9.53 -11.86 16.91
N ILE A 91 -9.81 -11.38 18.11
CA ILE A 91 -8.82 -11.30 19.20
C ILE A 91 -8.20 -12.67 19.50
N PRO A 92 -8.92 -13.81 19.54
CA PRO A 92 -8.30 -15.12 19.79
C PRO A 92 -7.25 -15.50 18.73
N GLU A 93 -7.48 -15.16 17.46
CA GLU A 93 -6.51 -15.40 16.39
C GLU A 93 -5.29 -14.48 16.53
N ALA A 94 -5.51 -13.20 16.89
CA ALA A 94 -4.42 -12.27 17.16
C ALA A 94 -3.56 -12.73 18.35
N ALA A 95 -4.18 -13.28 19.40
CA ALA A 95 -3.47 -13.86 20.55
C ALA A 95 -2.57 -15.04 20.13
N ALA A 96 -3.11 -15.99 19.36
CA ALA A 96 -2.33 -17.11 18.85
C ALA A 96 -1.14 -16.70 17.96
N LEU A 97 -1.27 -15.59 17.22
CA LEU A 97 -0.15 -15.02 16.46
C LEU A 97 0.86 -14.33 17.40
N ALA A 98 0.38 -13.58 18.38
CA ALA A 98 1.24 -12.87 19.33
C ALA A 98 2.11 -13.81 20.19
N ASP A 99 1.69 -15.07 20.37
CA ASP A 99 2.49 -16.12 21.00
C ASP A 99 3.70 -16.56 20.15
N ARG A 100 3.65 -16.29 18.83
CA ARG A 100 4.64 -16.77 17.87
C ARG A 100 5.58 -15.68 17.38
N ILE A 101 5.10 -14.45 17.31
CA ILE A 101 5.82 -13.30 16.73
C ILE A 101 5.57 -12.03 17.56
N THR A 102 6.38 -11.02 17.34
CA THR A 102 6.07 -9.66 17.80
C THR A 102 4.94 -9.10 16.93
N LEU A 103 3.70 -9.18 17.43
CA LEU A 103 2.52 -8.65 16.76
C LEU A 103 2.09 -7.35 17.43
N HIS A 104 2.13 -6.27 16.69
CA HIS A 104 1.62 -4.96 17.12
C HIS A 104 0.17 -4.79 16.68
N LEU A 105 -0.73 -4.60 17.63
CA LEU A 105 -2.14 -4.34 17.39
C LEU A 105 -2.41 -2.84 17.34
N VAL A 106 -3.52 -2.44 16.74
CA VAL A 106 -3.95 -1.04 16.65
C VAL A 106 -5.34 -0.89 17.25
N VAL A 107 -5.50 0.06 18.16
CA VAL A 107 -6.79 0.42 18.77
C VAL A 107 -7.08 1.92 18.60
N ASP A 108 -8.34 2.28 18.57
CA ASP A 108 -8.82 3.66 18.51
C ASP A 108 -10.09 3.89 19.34
N THR A 109 -10.42 2.94 20.24
CA THR A 109 -11.56 3.05 21.16
C THR A 109 -11.21 2.44 22.53
N ALA A 110 -11.88 2.92 23.59
CA ALA A 110 -11.76 2.37 24.93
C ALA A 110 -12.31 0.93 25.01
N GLU A 111 -13.35 0.62 24.24
CA GLU A 111 -13.96 -0.70 24.17
C GLU A 111 -12.98 -1.74 23.63
N ALA A 112 -12.20 -1.40 22.60
CA ALA A 112 -11.18 -2.29 22.06
C ALA A 112 -10.07 -2.56 23.09
N VAL A 113 -9.65 -1.53 23.84
CA VAL A 113 -8.68 -1.67 24.94
C VAL A 113 -9.22 -2.60 26.01
N ALA A 114 -10.47 -2.38 26.47
CA ALA A 114 -11.10 -3.20 27.49
C ALA A 114 -11.25 -4.67 27.04
N ALA A 115 -11.62 -4.90 25.78
CA ALA A 115 -11.75 -6.24 25.22
C ALA A 115 -10.39 -6.99 25.21
N LEU A 116 -9.29 -6.30 24.84
CA LEU A 116 -7.96 -6.88 24.90
C LEU A 116 -7.55 -7.21 26.35
N GLN A 117 -7.80 -6.31 27.31
CA GLN A 117 -7.47 -6.52 28.72
C GLN A 117 -8.24 -7.70 29.33
N GLN A 118 -9.53 -7.88 28.95
CA GLN A 118 -10.38 -8.97 29.44
C GLN A 118 -9.88 -10.36 29.08
N THR A 119 -9.09 -10.50 28.01
CA THR A 119 -8.50 -11.79 27.64
C THR A 119 -7.43 -12.27 28.63
N GLY A 120 -6.79 -11.36 29.36
CA GLY A 120 -5.62 -11.64 30.17
C GLY A 120 -4.36 -11.93 29.37
N HIS A 121 -4.41 -11.98 28.03
CA HIS A 121 -3.26 -12.19 27.17
C HIS A 121 -2.41 -10.91 27.03
N HIS A 122 -1.11 -11.06 26.84
CA HIS A 122 -0.21 -9.91 26.70
C HIS A 122 -0.13 -9.45 25.26
N PHE A 123 -0.56 -8.19 24.99
CA PHE A 123 -0.53 -7.58 23.66
C PHE A 123 0.33 -6.32 23.63
N ARG A 124 0.94 -6.08 22.46
CA ARG A 124 1.61 -4.82 22.12
C ARG A 124 0.62 -3.96 21.32
N VAL A 125 0.43 -2.69 21.70
CA VAL A 125 -0.68 -1.88 21.20
C VAL A 125 -0.23 -0.48 20.80
N PHE A 126 -0.56 -0.08 19.57
CA PHE A 126 -0.54 1.30 19.11
C PHE A 126 -1.90 1.95 19.31
N LEU A 127 -1.92 3.16 19.84
CA LEU A 127 -3.10 4.03 19.79
C LEU A 127 -3.16 4.72 18.42
N LYS A 128 -4.27 4.55 17.71
CA LYS A 128 -4.49 5.21 16.43
C LYS A 128 -5.10 6.58 16.62
N LEU A 129 -4.51 7.57 15.95
CA LEU A 129 -4.98 8.95 15.91
C LEU A 129 -5.47 9.34 14.51
N ASP A 130 -6.42 10.25 14.45
CA ASP A 130 -6.85 10.89 13.21
C ASP A 130 -6.04 12.15 12.96
N CYS A 131 -5.29 12.18 11.86
CA CYS A 131 -4.51 13.34 11.45
C CYS A 131 -5.21 14.24 10.41
N GLY A 132 -6.53 14.07 10.23
CA GLY A 132 -7.33 14.83 9.27
C GLY A 132 -7.92 14.03 8.11
N TYR A 133 -7.75 12.69 8.11
CA TYR A 133 -8.39 11.83 7.09
C TYR A 133 -9.82 11.44 7.45
N HIS A 134 -10.19 11.49 8.73
CA HIS A 134 -11.54 11.24 9.25
C HIS A 134 -12.15 9.89 8.89
N ARG A 135 -11.29 8.85 8.77
CA ARG A 135 -11.73 7.48 8.51
C ARG A 135 -11.78 6.62 9.77
N ALA A 136 -10.80 6.72 10.62
CA ALA A 136 -10.64 6.00 11.88
C ALA A 136 -9.47 6.60 12.67
N GLY A 137 -9.51 6.49 13.98
CA GLY A 137 -8.54 7.08 14.91
C GLY A 137 -9.20 8.06 15.86
N MET A 138 -8.63 8.20 17.05
CA MET A 138 -9.11 9.16 18.04
C MET A 138 -8.68 10.59 17.66
N ASP A 139 -9.48 11.57 18.06
CA ASP A 139 -9.13 12.99 17.93
C ASP A 139 -7.90 13.31 18.81
N PRO A 140 -6.77 13.76 18.21
CA PRO A 140 -5.56 14.10 18.94
C PRO A 140 -5.73 15.31 19.87
N GLN A 141 -6.78 16.10 19.74
CA GLN A 141 -7.09 17.21 20.66
C GLN A 141 -7.92 16.76 21.86
N SER A 142 -8.52 15.58 21.82
CA SER A 142 -9.38 15.06 22.88
C SER A 142 -8.58 14.59 24.09
N ASP A 143 -9.07 14.91 25.31
CA ASP A 143 -8.56 14.34 26.55
C ASP A 143 -8.86 12.85 26.65
N VAL A 144 -9.91 12.35 25.99
CA VAL A 144 -10.23 10.93 25.93
C VAL A 144 -9.09 10.13 25.26
N ALA A 145 -8.42 10.69 24.26
CA ALA A 145 -7.25 10.04 23.65
C ALA A 145 -6.07 9.90 24.63
N LEU A 146 -5.87 10.91 25.51
CA LEU A 146 -4.88 10.84 26.58
C LEU A 146 -5.25 9.80 27.65
N GLU A 147 -6.52 9.73 28.05
CA GLU A 147 -7.03 8.75 29.02
C GLU A 147 -6.87 7.32 28.51
N VAL A 148 -7.21 7.07 27.23
CA VAL A 148 -7.04 5.76 26.60
C VAL A 148 -5.57 5.37 26.51
N ALA A 149 -4.68 6.29 26.12
CA ALA A 149 -3.23 6.05 26.12
C ALA A 149 -2.73 5.73 27.52
N GLY A 150 -3.18 6.45 28.55
CA GLY A 150 -2.89 6.22 29.96
C GLY A 150 -3.36 4.83 30.43
N THR A 151 -4.56 4.42 30.02
CA THR A 151 -5.13 3.10 30.30
C THR A 151 -4.29 1.98 29.70
N ILE A 152 -3.81 2.13 28.45
CA ILE A 152 -2.92 1.15 27.82
C ILE A 152 -1.57 1.11 28.54
N ALA A 153 -0.97 2.29 28.79
CA ALA A 153 0.36 2.39 29.42
C ALA A 153 0.38 1.90 30.87
N GLY A 154 -0.72 2.04 31.61
CA GLY A 154 -0.90 1.53 32.98
C GLY A 154 -1.34 0.07 33.07
N SER A 155 -1.61 -0.59 31.96
CA SER A 155 -2.10 -1.97 31.93
C SER A 155 -1.02 -2.98 32.33
N ARG A 156 -1.45 -4.09 32.95
CA ARG A 156 -0.56 -5.23 33.23
C ARG A 156 -0.45 -6.20 32.07
N THR A 157 -1.40 -6.17 31.16
CA THR A 157 -1.52 -7.09 30.01
C THR A 157 -1.29 -6.40 28.66
N LEU A 158 -1.17 -5.07 28.63
CA LEU A 158 -0.88 -4.35 27.40
C LEU A 158 0.45 -3.62 27.50
N THR A 159 1.24 -3.66 26.44
CA THR A 159 2.41 -2.81 26.24
C THR A 159 2.06 -1.68 25.29
N PHE A 160 2.17 -0.44 25.75
CA PHE A 160 1.97 0.73 24.88
C PHE A 160 3.18 0.89 23.96
N ASP A 161 3.00 0.56 22.68
CA ASP A 161 4.05 0.67 21.67
C ASP A 161 4.20 2.07 21.08
N GLY A 162 3.23 2.93 21.32
CA GLY A 162 3.23 4.29 20.85
C GLY A 162 1.95 4.68 20.10
N ILE A 163 2.07 5.61 19.19
CA ILE A 163 0.96 6.17 18.43
C ILE A 163 1.14 5.97 16.93
N LEU A 164 0.02 5.81 16.22
CA LEU A 164 0.00 5.49 14.81
C LEU A 164 -1.10 6.30 14.09
N THR A 165 -0.82 6.79 12.89
CA THR A 165 -1.81 7.44 12.03
C THR A 165 -1.63 7.05 10.56
N HIS A 166 -2.53 7.54 9.69
CA HIS A 166 -2.44 7.38 8.25
C HIS A 166 -3.08 8.57 7.53
N SER A 167 -2.29 9.30 6.79
CA SER A 167 -2.72 10.44 5.97
C SER A 167 -3.32 9.99 4.62
N GLY A 168 -4.46 9.28 4.66
CA GLY A 168 -5.14 8.82 3.45
C GLY A 168 -5.60 9.95 2.53
N HIS A 169 -5.88 11.14 3.08
CA HIS A 169 -6.22 12.33 2.31
C HIS A 169 -5.08 12.86 1.43
N SER A 170 -3.83 12.40 1.62
CA SER A 170 -2.74 12.69 0.69
C SER A 170 -2.96 12.13 -0.72
N TYR A 171 -3.86 11.14 -0.88
CA TYR A 171 -4.28 10.64 -2.18
C TYR A 171 -5.29 11.56 -2.91
N HIS A 172 -5.80 12.58 -2.22
CA HIS A 172 -6.67 13.64 -2.76
C HIS A 172 -5.94 14.98 -2.90
N GLY A 173 -4.62 15.00 -2.78
CA GLY A 173 -3.83 16.21 -3.02
C GLY A 173 -3.76 16.56 -4.50
N ARG A 174 -3.92 17.85 -4.81
CA ARG A 174 -3.97 18.39 -6.19
C ARG A 174 -2.58 18.66 -6.77
N SER A 175 -1.59 18.71 -5.91
CA SER A 175 -0.21 19.03 -6.30
C SER A 175 0.79 18.47 -5.30
N PRO A 176 2.07 18.30 -5.69
CA PRO A 176 3.14 17.95 -4.77
C PRO A 176 3.25 18.89 -3.56
N ALA A 177 2.98 20.20 -3.74
CA ALA A 177 3.01 21.17 -2.67
C ALA A 177 1.87 20.97 -1.64
N GLU A 178 0.67 20.65 -2.08
CA GLU A 178 -0.45 20.31 -1.20
C GLU A 178 -0.18 18.99 -0.45
N ILE A 179 0.34 17.99 -1.13
CA ILE A 179 0.73 16.70 -0.51
C ILE A 179 1.84 16.92 0.54
N CYS A 180 2.80 17.79 0.26
CA CYS A 180 3.82 18.21 1.23
C CYS A 180 3.20 18.86 2.47
N GLY A 181 2.19 19.74 2.29
CA GLY A 181 1.43 20.33 3.39
C GLY A 181 0.70 19.27 4.23
N ILE A 182 0.09 18.29 3.59
CA ILE A 182 -0.57 17.15 4.26
C ILE A 182 0.45 16.31 5.05
N ALA A 183 1.63 16.05 4.48
CA ALA A 183 2.69 15.33 5.16
C ALA A 183 3.20 16.09 6.42
N GLU A 184 3.33 17.41 6.34
CA GLU A 184 3.69 18.24 7.51
C GLU A 184 2.56 18.29 8.55
N GLN A 185 1.30 18.35 8.13
CA GLN A 185 0.15 18.23 9.04
C GLN A 185 0.18 16.89 9.78
N GLU A 186 0.33 15.78 9.07
CA GLU A 186 0.46 14.45 9.67
C GLU A 186 1.60 14.42 10.70
N ARG A 187 2.77 14.92 10.33
CA ARG A 187 3.94 14.99 11.20
C ARG A 187 3.68 15.82 12.46
N SER A 188 3.17 17.05 12.31
CA SER A 188 2.98 17.96 13.45
C SER A 188 1.94 17.43 14.42
N VAL A 189 0.77 16.97 13.93
CA VAL A 189 -0.27 16.37 14.77
C VAL A 189 0.28 15.22 15.62
N MET A 190 1.07 14.36 15.02
CA MET A 190 1.64 13.19 15.72
C MET A 190 2.75 13.58 16.70
N ALA A 191 3.62 14.51 16.33
CA ALA A 191 4.68 15.01 17.20
C ALA A 191 4.11 15.77 18.42
N ASP A 192 3.09 16.61 18.21
CA ASP A 192 2.42 17.39 19.25
C ASP A 192 1.69 16.48 20.24
N PHE A 193 0.96 15.47 19.77
CA PHE A 193 0.30 14.50 20.65
C PHE A 193 1.32 13.66 21.42
N ALA A 194 2.43 13.24 20.78
CA ALA A 194 3.51 12.56 21.46
C ALA A 194 4.14 13.43 22.58
N ALA A 195 4.25 14.74 22.37
CA ALA A 195 4.71 15.68 23.39
C ALA A 195 3.72 15.75 24.57
N ARG A 196 2.41 15.89 24.30
CA ARG A 196 1.35 15.87 25.34
C ARG A 196 1.39 14.60 26.19
N LEU A 197 1.59 13.43 25.58
CA LEU A 197 1.73 12.16 26.31
C LEU A 197 2.96 12.18 27.25
N ARG A 198 4.10 12.71 26.77
CA ARG A 198 5.33 12.78 27.57
C ARG A 198 5.20 13.75 28.74
N GLU A 199 4.47 14.86 28.56
CA GLU A 199 4.18 15.83 29.63
C GLU A 199 3.39 15.22 30.79
N VAL A 200 2.51 14.25 30.52
CA VAL A 200 1.78 13.48 31.53
C VAL A 200 2.52 12.19 31.97
N GLY A 201 3.79 12.05 31.62
CA GLY A 201 4.67 10.95 32.06
C GLY A 201 4.52 9.64 31.27
N ILE A 202 3.77 9.63 30.16
CA ILE A 202 3.64 8.45 29.31
C ILE A 202 4.79 8.39 28.29
N LYS A 203 5.56 7.31 28.31
CA LYS A 203 6.60 7.07 27.29
C LYS A 203 5.96 6.75 25.95
N VAL A 204 6.46 7.38 24.88
CA VAL A 204 6.03 7.14 23.50
C VAL A 204 7.21 6.53 22.72
N PRO A 205 7.37 5.20 22.69
CA PRO A 205 8.48 4.55 22.01
C PRO A 205 8.46 4.78 20.49
N ASN A 206 7.26 4.70 19.88
CA ASN A 206 7.11 4.87 18.45
C ASN A 206 6.06 5.91 18.11
N VAL A 207 6.38 6.70 17.10
CA VAL A 207 5.46 7.63 16.43
C VAL A 207 5.45 7.25 14.96
N SER A 208 4.37 6.62 14.51
CA SER A 208 4.30 5.91 13.25
C SER A 208 3.34 6.58 12.27
N VAL A 209 3.82 6.95 11.08
CA VAL A 209 3.10 7.74 10.07
C VAL A 209 3.21 7.13 8.67
N GLY A 210 2.64 7.79 7.69
CA GLY A 210 2.99 7.67 6.29
C GLY A 210 2.00 6.98 5.41
N SER A 211 1.97 7.52 4.22
CA SER A 211 1.42 6.98 2.99
C SER A 211 2.48 7.12 1.90
N THR A 212 2.31 6.49 0.74
CA THR A 212 3.28 6.66 -0.36
C THR A 212 3.37 8.11 -0.84
N PRO A 213 2.25 8.84 -1.10
CA PRO A 213 2.34 10.24 -1.51
C PRO A 213 3.00 11.13 -0.45
N ALA A 214 2.60 10.99 0.84
CA ALA A 214 3.18 11.80 1.90
C ALA A 214 4.69 11.56 2.04
N MET A 215 5.15 10.30 2.03
CA MET A 215 6.57 9.96 2.10
C MET A 215 7.35 10.48 0.90
N SER A 216 6.75 10.52 -0.29
CA SER A 216 7.40 11.03 -1.50
C SER A 216 7.63 12.54 -1.42
N GLN A 217 6.78 13.30 -0.74
CA GLN A 217 6.79 14.76 -0.69
C GLN A 217 7.25 15.35 0.66
N ALA A 218 7.38 14.55 1.73
CA ALA A 218 7.78 15.03 3.05
C ALA A 218 9.15 15.72 3.01
N VAL A 219 9.28 16.91 3.59
CA VAL A 219 10.56 17.64 3.70
C VAL A 219 11.35 17.19 4.92
N LYS A 220 10.65 16.92 6.03
CA LYS A 220 11.23 16.51 7.32
C LYS A 220 10.26 15.58 8.05
N LEU A 221 10.78 14.78 8.97
CA LEU A 221 9.99 13.92 9.85
C LEU A 221 10.47 13.99 11.31
N ASP A 222 10.84 15.19 11.77
CA ASP A 222 11.24 15.43 13.15
C ASP A 222 10.13 14.99 14.12
N GLY A 223 10.50 14.22 15.15
CA GLY A 223 9.56 13.66 16.12
C GLY A 223 8.86 12.37 15.71
N ILE A 224 9.07 11.92 14.48
CA ILE A 224 8.56 10.65 13.94
C ILE A 224 9.66 9.57 14.05
N THR A 225 9.27 8.33 14.33
CA THR A 225 10.22 7.22 14.46
C THR A 225 10.17 6.24 13.30
N GLU A 226 8.98 6.03 12.69
CA GLU A 226 8.82 5.10 11.57
C GLU A 226 7.77 5.56 10.55
N ALA A 227 7.90 5.06 9.32
CA ALA A 227 6.98 5.32 8.23
C ALA A 227 6.52 4.03 7.55
N ARG A 228 5.23 3.99 7.11
CA ARG A 228 4.57 2.79 6.59
C ARG A 228 4.02 2.92 5.16
N PRO A 229 4.77 3.47 4.19
CA PRO A 229 4.30 3.47 2.79
C PRO A 229 4.18 2.03 2.28
N GLY A 230 3.28 1.81 1.33
CA GLY A 230 3.09 0.48 0.73
C GLY A 230 3.13 0.50 -0.79
N ASN A 231 2.36 1.40 -1.41
CA ASN A 231 2.21 1.46 -2.86
C ASN A 231 3.53 1.75 -3.61
N TYR A 232 4.50 2.38 -2.95
CA TYR A 232 5.80 2.72 -3.52
C TYR A 232 6.55 1.53 -4.14
N ALA A 233 6.26 0.30 -3.68
CA ALA A 233 6.89 -0.90 -4.26
C ALA A 233 6.54 -1.04 -5.74
N PHE A 234 5.32 -0.70 -6.11
CA PHE A 234 4.82 -0.82 -7.48
C PHE A 234 4.59 0.50 -8.16
N TYR A 235 4.15 1.51 -7.41
CA TYR A 235 3.48 2.68 -7.93
C TYR A 235 2.29 2.30 -8.82
N ASP A 236 1.62 3.28 -9.42
CA ASP A 236 0.49 3.15 -10.33
C ASP A 236 0.16 4.50 -10.95
N TYR A 237 -0.86 4.55 -11.83
CA TYR A 237 -1.22 5.80 -12.49
C TYR A 237 -1.68 6.89 -11.50
N THR A 238 -2.35 6.52 -10.39
CA THR A 238 -2.67 7.47 -9.32
C THR A 238 -1.42 8.13 -8.77
N GLN A 239 -0.35 7.39 -8.51
CA GLN A 239 0.90 7.94 -7.99
C GLN A 239 1.62 8.84 -9.02
N VAL A 240 1.51 8.51 -10.31
CA VAL A 240 2.01 9.38 -11.40
C VAL A 240 1.28 10.72 -11.40
N VAL A 241 -0.05 10.70 -11.33
CA VAL A 241 -0.87 11.92 -11.28
C VAL A 241 -0.56 12.77 -10.05
N LEU A 242 -0.30 12.13 -8.91
CA LEU A 242 0.09 12.80 -7.66
C LEU A 242 1.55 13.32 -7.65
N GLY A 243 2.32 13.03 -8.69
CA GLY A 243 3.72 13.46 -8.79
C GLY A 243 4.66 12.70 -7.85
N ALA A 244 4.27 11.51 -7.38
CA ALA A 244 5.11 10.67 -6.53
C ALA A 244 6.15 9.85 -7.34
N CYS A 245 5.88 9.60 -8.62
CA CYS A 245 6.73 8.82 -9.53
C CYS A 245 6.49 9.21 -10.99
N ALA A 246 7.33 8.72 -11.91
CA ALA A 246 7.09 8.75 -13.35
C ALA A 246 6.46 7.41 -13.83
N PRO A 247 5.83 7.36 -15.03
CA PRO A 247 5.25 6.11 -15.54
C PRO A 247 6.23 4.93 -15.60
N ARG A 248 7.51 5.18 -15.93
CA ARG A 248 8.58 4.18 -15.97
C ARG A 248 8.90 3.55 -14.60
N ASP A 249 8.53 4.22 -13.50
CA ASP A 249 8.75 3.72 -12.14
C ASP A 249 7.65 2.71 -11.73
N CYS A 250 6.57 2.61 -12.53
CA CYS A 250 5.46 1.71 -12.22
C CYS A 250 5.85 0.27 -12.57
N ALA A 251 6.20 -0.51 -11.54
CA ALA A 251 6.73 -1.86 -11.68
C ALA A 251 5.66 -2.90 -12.10
N VAL A 252 4.37 -2.63 -11.84
CA VAL A 252 3.28 -3.56 -12.15
C VAL A 252 2.43 -3.05 -13.31
N THR A 253 2.20 -3.94 -14.29
CA THR A 253 1.36 -3.69 -15.46
C THR A 253 0.53 -4.91 -15.80
N VAL A 254 -0.58 -4.73 -16.52
CA VAL A 254 -1.39 -5.84 -17.06
C VAL A 254 -1.12 -5.98 -18.55
N LEU A 255 -0.71 -7.18 -18.97
CA LEU A 255 -0.65 -7.56 -20.38
C LEU A 255 -2.02 -8.07 -20.79
N ALA A 256 -2.55 -7.54 -21.89
CA ALA A 256 -3.85 -7.94 -22.45
C ALA A 256 -3.76 -8.10 -23.96
N SER A 257 -4.65 -8.92 -24.51
CA SER A 257 -4.80 -9.12 -25.97
C SER A 257 -6.05 -8.45 -26.50
N VAL A 258 -5.95 -7.87 -27.69
CA VAL A 258 -7.12 -7.38 -28.43
C VAL A 258 -7.89 -8.57 -29.00
N VAL A 259 -9.13 -8.75 -28.53
CA VAL A 259 -9.99 -9.87 -28.89
C VAL A 259 -11.06 -9.49 -29.94
N SER A 260 -11.38 -8.20 -30.07
CA SER A 260 -12.35 -7.73 -31.06
C SER A 260 -12.04 -6.31 -31.52
N ALA A 261 -12.13 -6.11 -32.83
CA ALA A 261 -12.02 -4.81 -33.49
C ALA A 261 -12.92 -4.81 -34.72
N GLN A 262 -14.06 -4.14 -34.65
CA GLN A 262 -15.04 -4.11 -35.74
C GLN A 262 -14.76 -2.94 -36.69
N ALA A 263 -14.80 -3.19 -37.99
CA ALA A 263 -14.66 -2.16 -38.99
C ALA A 263 -15.76 -1.09 -38.82
N GLY A 264 -15.36 0.18 -38.74
CA GLY A 264 -16.27 1.30 -38.49
C GLY A 264 -16.47 1.69 -37.01
N ASN A 265 -16.05 0.85 -36.08
CA ASN A 265 -15.99 1.24 -34.67
C ASN A 265 -14.63 1.89 -34.36
N ASN A 266 -14.67 3.01 -33.66
CA ASN A 266 -13.45 3.70 -33.23
C ASN A 266 -13.03 3.21 -31.81
N HIS A 267 -13.08 1.88 -31.59
CA HIS A 267 -12.63 1.23 -30.36
C HIS A 267 -12.21 -0.21 -30.62
N ALA A 268 -11.43 -0.75 -29.70
CA ALA A 268 -11.07 -2.16 -29.64
C ALA A 268 -11.51 -2.76 -28.28
N VAL A 269 -11.68 -4.09 -28.24
CA VAL A 269 -12.00 -4.81 -27.00
C VAL A 269 -10.82 -5.70 -26.64
N ILE A 270 -10.44 -5.68 -25.37
CA ILE A 270 -9.38 -6.50 -24.80
C ILE A 270 -9.92 -7.49 -23.77
N ASP A 271 -9.16 -8.54 -23.48
CA ASP A 271 -9.48 -9.59 -22.51
C ASP A 271 -9.13 -9.23 -21.05
N ALA A 272 -8.86 -7.97 -20.77
CA ALA A 272 -8.62 -7.45 -19.42
C ALA A 272 -9.77 -6.53 -18.97
N GLY A 273 -10.68 -7.07 -18.19
CA GLY A 273 -11.82 -6.37 -17.61
C GLY A 273 -11.60 -5.97 -16.15
N ALA A 274 -12.71 -5.83 -15.42
CA ALA A 274 -12.72 -5.44 -14.01
C ALA A 274 -12.02 -6.48 -13.10
N LEU A 275 -12.04 -7.76 -13.47
CA LEU A 275 -11.34 -8.81 -12.73
C LEU A 275 -9.83 -8.86 -13.00
N SER A 276 -9.33 -7.99 -13.87
CA SER A 276 -7.89 -7.80 -14.11
C SER A 276 -7.42 -6.40 -13.71
N LEU A 277 -8.23 -5.35 -13.95
CA LEU A 277 -7.86 -3.95 -13.75
C LEU A 277 -8.51 -3.31 -12.52
N SER A 278 -9.54 -3.96 -11.91
CA SER A 278 -10.47 -3.38 -10.95
C SER A 278 -11.42 -2.35 -11.59
N LYS A 279 -12.29 -1.74 -10.77
CA LYS A 279 -13.15 -0.61 -11.17
C LYS A 279 -12.71 0.72 -10.52
N ASP A 280 -11.48 0.77 -10.04
CA ASP A 280 -10.93 2.01 -9.49
C ASP A 280 -10.65 3.00 -10.63
N VAL A 281 -11.26 4.16 -10.54
CA VAL A 281 -11.12 5.23 -11.54
C VAL A 281 -9.85 6.07 -11.36
N GLY A 282 -9.05 5.74 -10.33
CA GLY A 282 -7.82 6.45 -10.02
C GLY A 282 -8.05 7.84 -9.41
N SER A 283 -7.08 8.72 -9.60
CA SER A 283 -7.15 10.09 -9.09
C SER A 283 -8.21 10.92 -9.82
N GLU A 284 -8.99 11.68 -9.05
CA GLU A 284 -9.95 12.66 -9.61
C GLU A 284 -9.27 13.79 -10.40
N PHE A 285 -7.95 13.98 -10.22
CA PHE A 285 -7.14 14.97 -10.91
C PHE A 285 -6.44 14.42 -12.15
N ALA A 286 -6.72 13.17 -12.55
CA ALA A 286 -6.21 12.63 -13.80
C ALA A 286 -6.71 13.49 -14.97
N PRO A 287 -5.86 13.78 -15.98
CA PRO A 287 -6.24 14.59 -17.13
C PRO A 287 -7.46 14.07 -17.87
N GLN A 288 -7.65 12.76 -17.85
CA GLN A 288 -8.80 12.07 -18.44
C GLN A 288 -9.19 10.87 -17.56
N LYS A 289 -10.47 10.56 -17.50
CA LYS A 289 -10.97 9.37 -16.83
C LYS A 289 -10.66 8.13 -17.66
N SER A 290 -10.06 7.13 -17.02
CA SER A 290 -9.78 5.83 -17.63
C SER A 290 -9.90 4.71 -16.58
N MET A 291 -9.85 3.47 -17.05
CA MET A 291 -9.71 2.27 -16.22
C MET A 291 -8.27 1.72 -16.28
N GLY A 292 -7.36 2.45 -16.89
CA GLY A 292 -5.94 2.16 -17.04
C GLY A 292 -5.39 2.82 -18.29
N GLU A 293 -4.13 3.25 -18.22
CA GLU A 293 -3.42 3.89 -19.33
C GLU A 293 -2.60 2.84 -20.10
N ILE A 294 -2.49 3.00 -21.42
CA ILE A 294 -1.75 2.08 -22.28
C ILE A 294 -0.36 2.65 -22.54
N PHE A 295 0.68 1.84 -22.39
CA PHE A 295 2.03 2.20 -22.79
C PHE A 295 2.16 2.16 -24.31
N ALA A 296 2.68 3.24 -24.88
CA ALA A 296 3.19 3.26 -26.26
C ALA A 296 4.60 2.64 -26.31
N ASP A 297 5.41 2.93 -25.28
CA ASP A 297 6.73 2.36 -25.05
C ASP A 297 6.96 2.23 -23.55
N TYR A 298 6.98 1.00 -23.05
CA TYR A 298 7.16 0.75 -21.63
C TYR A 298 8.60 1.08 -21.17
N ALA A 299 9.61 0.71 -21.95
CA ALA A 299 10.99 0.93 -21.58
C ALA A 299 11.33 2.43 -21.48
N ALA A 300 10.73 3.24 -22.37
CA ALA A 300 10.85 4.69 -22.31
C ALA A 300 9.90 5.33 -21.26
N GLY A 301 8.97 4.59 -20.69
CA GLY A 301 7.94 5.11 -19.81
C GLY A 301 6.92 6.01 -20.50
N THR A 302 6.72 5.83 -21.81
CA THR A 302 5.84 6.67 -22.63
C THR A 302 4.44 6.07 -22.68
N LEU A 303 3.46 6.80 -22.18
CA LEU A 303 2.04 6.44 -22.30
C LEU A 303 1.50 6.87 -23.68
N HIS A 304 0.53 6.11 -24.19
CA HIS A 304 -0.13 6.46 -25.44
C HIS A 304 -1.02 7.69 -25.24
N GLN A 305 -0.98 8.65 -26.16
CA GLN A 305 -1.75 9.91 -26.03
C GLN A 305 -3.26 9.68 -26.17
N ASP A 306 -3.67 8.83 -27.11
CA ASP A 306 -5.07 8.66 -27.51
C ASP A 306 -5.69 7.33 -27.06
N LEU A 307 -4.86 6.30 -26.77
CA LEU A 307 -5.33 4.99 -26.37
C LEU A 307 -5.29 4.81 -24.86
N ARG A 308 -6.40 4.43 -24.28
CA ARG A 308 -6.56 4.04 -22.87
C ARG A 308 -7.72 3.08 -22.72
N VAL A 309 -7.79 2.37 -21.62
CA VAL A 309 -8.97 1.59 -21.27
C VAL A 309 -10.05 2.56 -20.80
N SER A 310 -11.08 2.77 -21.61
CA SER A 310 -12.15 3.76 -21.37
C SER A 310 -13.25 3.21 -20.45
N SER A 311 -13.50 1.91 -20.50
CA SER A 311 -14.48 1.21 -19.65
C SER A 311 -14.16 -0.25 -19.50
N VAL A 312 -14.69 -0.88 -18.43
CA VAL A 312 -14.55 -2.31 -18.16
C VAL A 312 -15.89 -2.95 -17.80
N SER A 313 -16.14 -4.12 -18.38
CA SER A 313 -17.08 -5.10 -17.89
C SER A 313 -16.32 -6.13 -17.01
N GLN A 314 -16.92 -7.26 -16.68
CA GLN A 314 -16.26 -8.25 -15.84
C GLN A 314 -14.93 -8.72 -16.45
N GLU A 315 -14.96 -9.24 -17.68
CA GLU A 315 -13.80 -9.80 -18.38
C GLU A 315 -13.30 -8.91 -19.53
N HIS A 316 -14.10 -7.97 -20.01
CA HIS A 316 -13.79 -7.15 -21.17
C HIS A 316 -13.38 -5.74 -20.78
N GLY A 317 -12.31 -5.25 -21.40
CA GLY A 317 -11.96 -3.83 -21.42
C GLY A 317 -12.21 -3.22 -22.81
N VAL A 318 -12.65 -1.97 -22.84
CA VAL A 318 -12.82 -1.19 -24.09
C VAL A 318 -11.68 -0.17 -24.18
N VAL A 319 -10.93 -0.24 -25.26
CA VAL A 319 -9.87 0.72 -25.59
C VAL A 319 -10.42 1.82 -26.47
N SER A 320 -10.06 3.07 -26.18
CA SER A 320 -10.57 4.30 -26.82
C SER A 320 -10.12 4.53 -28.27
N GLY A 321 -9.59 3.54 -28.96
CA GLY A 321 -9.16 3.68 -30.36
C GLY A 321 -9.00 2.33 -31.05
N PRO A 322 -8.75 2.33 -32.35
CA PRO A 322 -8.61 1.11 -33.13
C PRO A 322 -7.26 0.43 -32.85
N LEU A 323 -7.31 -0.87 -32.62
CA LEU A 323 -6.15 -1.76 -32.53
C LEU A 323 -6.45 -3.04 -33.29
N PRO A 324 -5.46 -3.68 -33.94
CA PRO A 324 -5.70 -4.94 -34.66
C PRO A 324 -5.95 -6.09 -33.68
N VAL A 325 -6.84 -7.01 -34.05
CA VAL A 325 -7.08 -8.25 -33.28
C VAL A 325 -5.77 -9.03 -33.14
N GLY A 326 -5.51 -9.54 -31.95
CA GLY A 326 -4.26 -10.23 -31.59
C GLY A 326 -3.11 -9.31 -31.18
N ALA A 327 -3.27 -7.98 -31.27
CA ALA A 327 -2.27 -7.06 -30.70
C ALA A 327 -2.22 -7.20 -29.18
N LEU A 328 -1.02 -7.19 -28.61
CA LEU A 328 -0.80 -7.13 -27.17
C LEU A 328 -0.68 -5.67 -26.73
N VAL A 329 -1.30 -5.36 -25.61
CA VAL A 329 -1.22 -4.05 -24.95
C VAL A 329 -0.72 -4.23 -23.53
N ARG A 330 0.18 -3.33 -23.10
CA ARG A 330 0.66 -3.26 -21.72
C ARG A 330 -0.01 -2.09 -21.01
N ILE A 331 -0.76 -2.37 -19.97
CA ILE A 331 -1.67 -1.43 -19.31
C ILE A 331 -1.10 -1.07 -17.95
N LEU A 332 -0.94 0.23 -17.70
CA LEU A 332 -0.67 0.80 -16.38
C LEU A 332 -2.00 0.91 -15.60
N PRO A 333 -2.19 0.16 -14.51
CA PRO A 333 -3.43 0.24 -13.75
C PRO A 333 -3.55 1.55 -12.98
N ASN A 334 -4.77 1.98 -12.73
CA ASN A 334 -5.04 3.13 -11.89
C ASN A 334 -4.64 2.90 -10.43
N HIS A 335 -4.82 1.65 -9.94
CA HIS A 335 -4.53 1.27 -8.57
C HIS A 335 -3.88 -0.12 -8.50
N SER A 336 -2.57 -0.16 -8.42
CA SER A 336 -1.80 -1.41 -8.43
C SER A 336 -2.20 -2.40 -7.33
N CYS A 337 -2.56 -1.92 -6.12
CA CYS A 337 -2.98 -2.80 -5.02
C CYS A 337 -4.25 -3.59 -5.34
N LEU A 338 -5.23 -2.95 -5.96
CA LEU A 338 -6.49 -3.60 -6.32
C LEU A 338 -6.30 -4.53 -7.52
N THR A 339 -5.50 -4.10 -8.49
CA THR A 339 -5.14 -4.91 -9.66
C THR A 339 -4.39 -6.17 -9.24
N ALA A 340 -3.34 -6.05 -8.44
CA ALA A 340 -2.59 -7.20 -7.93
C ALA A 340 -3.47 -8.20 -7.16
N ALA A 341 -4.47 -7.72 -6.42
CA ALA A 341 -5.38 -8.56 -5.67
C ALA A 341 -6.33 -9.40 -6.56
N GLN A 342 -6.37 -9.19 -7.88
CA GLN A 342 -7.17 -9.96 -8.83
C GLN A 342 -6.43 -11.20 -9.37
N PHE A 343 -5.11 -11.26 -9.23
CA PHE A 343 -4.27 -12.32 -9.76
C PHE A 343 -3.73 -13.23 -8.65
N ASP A 344 -3.35 -14.45 -9.01
CA ASP A 344 -2.76 -15.41 -8.09
C ASP A 344 -1.23 -15.33 -8.05
N GLU A 345 -0.62 -14.79 -9.12
CA GLU A 345 0.83 -14.67 -9.26
C GLU A 345 1.24 -13.43 -10.03
N TYR A 346 2.48 -13.01 -9.81
CA TYR A 346 3.21 -12.10 -10.68
C TYR A 346 4.01 -12.90 -11.69
N VAL A 347 3.93 -12.53 -12.96
CA VAL A 347 4.90 -12.93 -13.96
C VAL A 347 6.06 -11.93 -13.88
N VAL A 348 7.18 -12.37 -13.32
CA VAL A 348 8.35 -11.51 -13.08
C VAL A 348 9.17 -11.41 -14.34
N VAL A 349 9.48 -10.19 -14.77
CA VAL A 349 10.17 -9.94 -16.04
C VAL A 349 11.39 -9.04 -15.84
N ARG A 350 12.38 -9.19 -16.73
CA ARG A 350 13.46 -8.25 -17.00
C ARG A 350 13.47 -7.95 -18.50
N GLY A 351 13.19 -6.70 -18.86
CA GLY A 351 12.89 -6.37 -20.26
C GLY A 351 11.71 -7.20 -20.76
N ASP A 352 11.91 -7.95 -21.82
CA ASP A 352 10.92 -8.83 -22.42
C ASP A 352 11.01 -10.30 -21.94
N ASP A 353 11.97 -10.66 -21.13
CA ASP A 353 12.21 -12.03 -20.70
C ASP A 353 11.49 -12.32 -19.38
N VAL A 354 10.74 -13.43 -19.34
CA VAL A 354 10.17 -13.97 -18.10
C VAL A 354 11.28 -14.66 -17.32
N VAL A 355 11.55 -14.16 -16.10
CA VAL A 355 12.63 -14.65 -15.26
C VAL A 355 12.14 -15.47 -14.07
N ASP A 356 10.88 -15.25 -13.61
CA ASP A 356 10.31 -15.98 -12.47
C ASP A 356 8.78 -15.84 -12.44
N ARG A 357 8.13 -16.53 -11.47
CA ARG A 357 6.71 -16.37 -11.12
C ARG A 357 6.59 -16.38 -9.61
N TRP A 358 5.98 -15.33 -9.03
CA TRP A 358 5.85 -15.17 -7.59
C TRP A 358 4.39 -15.18 -7.17
N LYS A 359 4.09 -15.95 -6.13
CA LYS A 359 2.73 -16.09 -5.60
C LYS A 359 2.23 -14.84 -4.93
N ILE A 360 0.95 -14.50 -5.15
CA ILE A 360 0.22 -13.46 -4.43
C ILE A 360 -0.66 -14.12 -3.37
N TRP A 361 -0.34 -13.84 -2.10
CA TRP A 361 -1.07 -14.39 -0.96
C TRP A 361 -2.29 -13.52 -0.65
N ARG A 362 -3.37 -13.68 -1.42
CA ARG A 362 -4.57 -12.82 -1.39
C ARG A 362 -5.76 -13.35 -0.57
N GLY A 363 -5.57 -14.37 0.23
CA GLY A 363 -6.60 -14.92 1.11
C GLY A 363 -7.13 -13.92 2.15
N ARG A 364 -8.26 -14.29 2.77
CA ARG A 364 -8.95 -13.45 3.77
C ARG A 364 -9.56 -14.26 4.92
N ASP A 365 -9.24 -15.51 5.08
CA ASP A 365 -9.80 -16.42 6.11
C ASP A 365 -9.64 -15.92 7.53
#